data_3f7a9ffecfb42f93e136246a8e31c5c8
#
_entry.id   3f7a9ffecfb42f93e136246a8e31c5c8
#
_cell.length_a   1.000
_cell.length_b   1.000
_cell.length_c   1.000
_cell.angle_alpha   90.00
_cell.angle_beta   90.00
_cell.angle_gamma   90.00
#
_symmetry.space_group_name_H-M   'P 1'
#
loop_
_entity.id
_entity.type
_entity.pdbx_description
1 polymer ?
#
loop_
_entity_poly.entity_id
_entity_poly.type
_entity_poly.pdbx_seq_one_letter_code
_entity_poly.pdbx_strand_id
1 'polypeptide(L)'
;MRKSLLSAGLAVFLLANPAWQALAAECEGEVIFEDKFADDEGGWLLRDTVELKDGAFVFKLPPDDMQSNLNVTYTVKDADICSETVWPQGDQPMLGAGLLFWGEDNRTYFQFGILNNGKFWIARKQDGKWLGTIAANVDSAAINQGPGATNTLRVKTEGNTVSFFINGTKVRDLRGQAPKSDWRFGLSGDNFDKEKDATVVFKTVKVTN
;
A
#
# COMPACT_ATOMS: atom_id res chain seq x y z
N MET A 1 -72.41 -11.94 0.70
CA MET A 1 -71.33 -11.09 0.14
C MET A 1 -70.23 -10.99 1.19
N ARG A 2 -69.15 -11.74 1.09
CA ARG A 2 -67.97 -11.67 1.98
C ARG A 2 -66.85 -10.93 1.20
N LYS A 3 -66.40 -9.80 1.72
CA LYS A 3 -65.26 -9.05 1.17
C LYS A 3 -63.99 -9.59 1.78
N SER A 4 -63.12 -10.12 0.95
CA SER A 4 -61.73 -10.53 1.27
C SER A 4 -60.85 -9.30 1.30
N LEU A 5 -60.18 -9.03 2.43
CA LEU A 5 -59.14 -8.03 2.56
C LEU A 5 -57.77 -8.70 2.27
N LEU A 6 -57.12 -8.32 1.18
CA LEU A 6 -55.74 -8.67 0.88
C LEU A 6 -54.83 -7.75 1.70
N SER A 7 -54.06 -8.36 2.59
CA SER A 7 -52.96 -7.68 3.31
C SER A 7 -51.69 -7.74 2.47
N ALA A 8 -51.24 -6.57 2.01
CA ALA A 8 -49.94 -6.45 1.33
C ALA A 8 -48.83 -6.31 2.38
N GLY A 9 -48.03 -7.36 2.49
CA GLY A 9 -46.83 -7.33 3.31
C GLY A 9 -45.71 -6.48 2.66
N LEU A 10 -45.28 -5.45 3.33
CA LEU A 10 -44.15 -4.60 2.92
C LEU A 10 -42.84 -5.30 3.35
N ALA A 11 -42.12 -5.88 2.40
CA ALA A 11 -40.77 -6.40 2.64
C ALA A 11 -39.77 -5.26 2.73
N VAL A 12 -39.27 -4.99 3.93
CA VAL A 12 -38.16 -4.04 4.15
C VAL A 12 -36.86 -4.77 3.82
N PHE A 13 -36.27 -4.44 2.69
CA PHE A 13 -34.89 -4.81 2.38
C PHE A 13 -33.97 -3.92 3.20
N LEU A 14 -33.36 -4.48 4.25
CA LEU A 14 -32.23 -3.87 4.94
C LEU A 14 -31.02 -3.92 4.00
N LEU A 15 -30.71 -2.82 3.35
CA LEU A 15 -29.45 -2.62 2.65
C LEU A 15 -28.35 -2.62 3.70
N ALA A 16 -27.55 -3.67 3.74
CA ALA A 16 -26.34 -3.73 4.56
C ALA A 16 -25.39 -2.60 4.14
N ASN A 17 -25.12 -1.69 5.05
CA ASN A 17 -24.26 -0.53 4.82
C ASN A 17 -22.79 -1.02 4.67
N PRO A 18 -22.07 -0.71 3.58
CA PRO A 18 -20.68 -1.14 3.39
C PRO A 18 -19.68 -0.38 4.29
N ALA A 19 -20.16 0.47 5.21
CA ALA A 19 -19.31 1.27 6.10
C ALA A 19 -18.44 0.45 7.09
N TRP A 20 -18.71 -0.84 7.27
CA TRP A 20 -17.92 -1.68 8.18
C TRP A 20 -16.62 -2.20 7.57
N GLN A 21 -16.47 -2.15 6.25
CA GLN A 21 -15.23 -2.58 5.58
C GLN A 21 -14.16 -1.48 5.52
N ALA A 22 -14.55 -0.21 5.62
CA ALA A 22 -13.62 0.93 5.59
C ALA A 22 -12.78 1.06 6.88
N LEU A 23 -13.31 0.67 8.04
CA LEU A 23 -12.63 0.82 9.33
C LEU A 23 -11.41 -0.11 9.54
N ALA A 24 -11.35 -1.25 8.85
CA ALA A 24 -10.24 -2.20 8.98
C ALA A 24 -9.02 -1.85 8.10
N ALA A 25 -9.17 -0.90 7.18
CA ALA A 25 -8.11 -0.48 6.26
C ALA A 25 -7.27 0.68 6.81
N GLU A 26 -7.71 1.36 7.87
CA GLU A 26 -7.03 2.52 8.44
C GLU A 26 -5.97 2.12 9.47
N CYS A 27 -4.87 2.88 9.50
CA CYS A 27 -3.89 2.82 10.57
C CYS A 27 -4.52 3.23 11.90
N GLU A 28 -4.26 2.44 12.94
CA GLU A 28 -4.74 2.65 14.30
C GLU A 28 -3.67 3.36 15.14
N GLY A 29 -4.09 4.22 16.06
CA GLY A 29 -3.19 4.89 16.99
C GLY A 29 -3.07 6.40 16.78
N GLU A 30 -2.12 7.01 17.48
CA GLU A 30 -1.83 8.45 17.36
C GLU A 30 -1.07 8.74 16.07
N VAL A 31 -1.49 9.76 15.33
CA VAL A 31 -0.87 10.13 14.03
C VAL A 31 0.49 10.76 14.27
N ILE A 32 1.54 10.10 13.77
CA ILE A 32 2.92 10.61 13.73
C ILE A 32 3.14 11.41 12.45
N PHE A 33 2.58 10.92 11.33
CA PHE A 33 2.76 11.48 10.00
C PHE A 33 1.54 11.19 9.13
N GLU A 34 1.10 12.17 8.39
CA GLU A 34 0.08 11.99 7.34
C GLU A 34 0.44 12.89 6.16
N ASP A 35 0.43 12.35 4.95
CA ASP A 35 0.65 13.08 3.73
C ASP A 35 -0.39 12.68 2.66
N LYS A 36 -0.97 13.69 2.04
CA LYS A 36 -1.92 13.62 0.91
C LYS A 36 -1.32 14.18 -0.36
N PHE A 37 -0.01 14.44 -0.31
CA PHE A 37 0.80 14.89 -1.44
C PHE A 37 0.32 16.20 -2.07
N ALA A 38 -0.17 17.12 -1.24
CA ALA A 38 -0.64 18.45 -1.67
C ALA A 38 0.53 19.41 -1.97
N ASP A 39 1.66 19.22 -1.30
CA ASP A 39 2.88 20.01 -1.41
C ASP A 39 4.12 19.12 -1.21
N ASP A 40 5.32 19.73 -1.25
CA ASP A 40 6.60 19.03 -1.13
C ASP A 40 7.19 19.03 0.30
N GLU A 41 6.41 19.37 1.31
CA GLU A 41 6.87 19.43 2.70
C GLU A 41 6.92 18.06 3.38
N GLY A 42 6.37 17.02 2.75
CA GLY A 42 6.27 15.66 3.27
C GLY A 42 7.58 14.90 3.47
N GLY A 43 8.73 15.48 3.10
CA GLY A 43 10.05 14.85 3.28
C GLY A 43 10.34 13.73 2.28
N TRP A 44 9.85 13.84 1.05
CA TRP A 44 10.11 12.94 -0.06
C TRP A 44 11.20 13.47 -0.98
N LEU A 45 12.02 12.57 -1.53
CA LEU A 45 13.04 12.94 -2.51
C LEU A 45 12.42 12.99 -3.91
N LEU A 46 12.05 14.19 -4.35
CA LEU A 46 11.56 14.43 -5.71
C LEU A 46 12.71 14.42 -6.72
N ARG A 47 12.45 13.91 -7.91
CA ARG A 47 13.40 13.78 -9.03
C ARG A 47 12.65 13.58 -10.35
N ASP A 48 13.31 13.55 -11.50
CA ASP A 48 12.68 13.44 -12.82
C ASP A 48 11.71 12.24 -12.94
N THR A 49 11.98 11.17 -12.18
CA THR A 49 11.18 9.95 -12.15
C THR A 49 10.23 9.85 -10.94
N VAL A 50 10.19 10.88 -10.09
CA VAL A 50 9.32 10.96 -8.90
C VAL A 50 8.79 12.35 -8.75
N GLU A 51 7.48 12.53 -8.85
CA GLU A 51 6.82 13.83 -8.75
C GLU A 51 5.59 13.80 -7.84
N LEU A 52 5.22 14.97 -7.32
CA LEU A 52 3.89 15.20 -6.74
C LEU A 52 3.03 15.83 -7.83
N LYS A 53 1.88 15.21 -8.12
CA LYS A 53 0.99 15.66 -9.17
C LYS A 53 -0.46 15.36 -8.84
N ASP A 54 -1.31 16.38 -8.93
CA ASP A 54 -2.76 16.26 -8.72
C ASP A 54 -3.12 15.60 -7.36
N GLY A 55 -2.42 15.99 -6.29
CA GLY A 55 -2.59 15.41 -4.96
C GLY A 55 -2.24 13.91 -4.92
N ALA A 56 -1.15 13.54 -5.55
CA ALA A 56 -0.64 12.18 -5.57
C ALA A 56 0.89 12.16 -5.66
N PHE A 57 1.49 11.14 -5.09
CA PHE A 57 2.88 10.77 -5.29
C PHE A 57 2.98 9.80 -6.47
N VAL A 58 3.74 10.17 -7.48
CA VAL A 58 3.81 9.45 -8.76
C VAL A 58 5.23 8.99 -9.03
N PHE A 59 5.42 7.68 -9.18
CA PHE A 59 6.60 7.11 -9.80
C PHE A 59 6.40 7.03 -11.31
N LYS A 60 7.34 7.58 -12.10
CA LYS A 60 7.48 7.37 -13.54
C LYS A 60 8.54 6.30 -13.75
N LEU A 61 8.13 5.16 -14.26
CA LEU A 61 8.95 3.96 -14.31
C LEU A 61 9.24 3.58 -15.77
N PRO A 62 10.48 3.73 -16.23
CA PRO A 62 10.93 3.10 -17.48
C PRO A 62 10.67 1.59 -17.48
N PRO A 63 10.83 0.93 -18.65
CA PRO A 63 10.77 -0.52 -18.73
C PRO A 63 11.77 -1.20 -17.79
N ASP A 64 11.35 -2.29 -17.15
CA ASP A 64 12.15 -3.12 -16.24
C ASP A 64 12.82 -2.31 -15.10
N ASP A 65 12.12 -1.27 -14.61
CA ASP A 65 12.62 -0.38 -13.56
C ASP A 65 11.90 -0.58 -12.23
N MET A 66 12.64 -0.39 -11.16
CA MET A 66 12.16 -0.46 -9.79
C MET A 66 12.69 0.72 -9.00
N GLN A 67 11.80 1.51 -8.44
CA GLN A 67 12.15 2.69 -7.66
C GLN A 67 11.65 2.61 -6.22
N SER A 68 12.45 3.15 -5.33
CA SER A 68 12.15 3.29 -3.91
C SER A 68 12.37 4.73 -3.47
N ASN A 69 11.53 5.20 -2.54
CA ASN A 69 11.64 6.52 -1.94
C ASN A 69 11.34 6.41 -0.45
N LEU A 70 12.39 6.45 0.36
CA LEU A 70 12.26 6.53 1.82
C LEU A 70 12.00 7.97 2.24
N ASN A 71 11.11 8.16 3.20
CA ASN A 71 10.94 9.44 3.85
C ASN A 71 12.24 9.84 4.55
N VAL A 72 12.76 11.05 4.26
CA VAL A 72 14.06 11.49 4.79
C VAL A 72 13.95 12.32 6.07
N THR A 73 12.74 12.74 6.44
CA THR A 73 12.48 13.63 7.58
C THR A 73 12.05 12.86 8.81
N TYR A 74 11.18 11.86 8.65
CA TYR A 74 10.56 11.16 9.78
C TYR A 74 11.18 9.77 9.98
N THR A 75 11.35 9.43 11.26
CA THR A 75 11.77 8.09 11.68
C THR A 75 10.84 7.57 12.76
N VAL A 76 10.69 6.25 12.86
CA VAL A 76 9.82 5.56 13.81
C VAL A 76 10.53 4.35 14.40
N LYS A 77 10.06 3.86 15.54
CA LYS A 77 10.56 2.64 16.17
C LYS A 77 9.61 1.47 15.97
N ASP A 78 8.36 1.64 16.39
CA ASP A 78 7.23 0.78 16.04
C ASP A 78 6.20 1.66 15.38
N ALA A 79 5.50 1.15 14.37
CA ALA A 79 4.58 1.95 13.60
C ALA A 79 3.53 1.10 12.91
N ASP A 80 2.40 1.72 12.66
CA ASP A 80 1.37 1.25 11.77
C ASP A 80 1.33 2.17 10.55
N ILE A 81 1.72 1.67 9.38
CA ILE A 81 1.92 2.43 8.14
C ILE A 81 0.83 2.02 7.16
N CYS A 82 0.02 2.97 6.72
CA CYS A 82 -1.00 2.76 5.70
C CYS A 82 -0.73 3.66 4.49
N SER A 83 -1.01 3.13 3.31
CA SER A 83 -0.96 3.92 2.08
C SER A 83 -2.03 3.46 1.10
N GLU A 84 -2.65 4.42 0.44
CA GLU A 84 -3.58 4.16 -0.64
C GLU A 84 -2.85 4.28 -1.98
N THR A 85 -2.97 3.25 -2.82
CA THR A 85 -2.48 3.23 -4.20
C THR A 85 -3.62 3.01 -5.18
N VAL A 86 -3.52 3.58 -6.37
CA VAL A 86 -4.52 3.47 -7.43
C VAL A 86 -3.85 2.96 -8.69
N TRP A 87 -4.37 1.87 -9.26
CA TRP A 87 -3.90 1.41 -10.58
C TRP A 87 -4.26 2.43 -11.65
N PRO A 88 -3.33 2.80 -12.54
CA PRO A 88 -3.61 3.76 -13.61
C PRO A 88 -4.74 3.30 -14.50
N GLN A 89 -5.36 4.25 -15.21
CA GLN A 89 -6.40 3.95 -16.21
C GLN A 89 -5.81 3.33 -17.46
N GLY A 90 -6.63 2.57 -18.20
CA GLY A 90 -6.25 1.93 -19.47
C GLY A 90 -5.55 0.60 -19.30
N ASP A 91 -5.02 0.08 -20.41
CA ASP A 91 -4.26 -1.17 -20.45
C ASP A 91 -2.87 -0.93 -19.86
N GLN A 92 -2.60 -1.55 -18.74
CA GLN A 92 -1.34 -1.39 -17.99
C GLN A 92 -0.48 -2.64 -18.10
N PRO A 93 0.85 -2.47 -18.14
CA PRO A 93 1.77 -3.58 -18.00
C PRO A 93 1.65 -4.19 -16.58
N MET A 94 2.44 -5.21 -16.28
CA MET A 94 2.53 -5.73 -14.91
C MET A 94 3.26 -4.75 -14.01
N LEU A 95 2.51 -4.17 -13.07
CA LEU A 95 2.96 -3.14 -12.14
C LEU A 95 2.94 -3.63 -10.71
N GLY A 96 3.84 -3.07 -9.90
CA GLY A 96 3.88 -3.23 -8.47
C GLY A 96 3.84 -1.90 -7.72
N ALA A 97 3.08 -1.87 -6.62
CA ALA A 97 3.05 -0.77 -5.67
C ALA A 97 3.37 -1.30 -4.27
N GLY A 98 4.25 -0.64 -3.53
CA GLY A 98 4.71 -1.17 -2.25
C GLY A 98 4.99 -0.14 -1.17
N LEU A 99 4.90 -0.61 0.08
CA LEU A 99 5.37 0.06 1.28
C LEU A 99 6.78 -0.42 1.64
N LEU A 100 7.64 0.52 2.02
CA LEU A 100 8.95 0.25 2.59
C LEU A 100 8.87 0.42 4.10
N PHE A 101 9.48 -0.49 4.83
CA PHE A 101 9.55 -0.48 6.28
C PHE A 101 10.92 -0.99 6.76
N TRP A 102 11.25 -0.73 8.03
CA TRP A 102 12.55 -1.04 8.60
C TRP A 102 13.70 -0.52 7.72
N GLY A 103 13.51 0.67 7.14
CA GLY A 103 14.49 1.31 6.28
C GLY A 103 15.59 2.01 7.08
N GLU A 104 16.83 1.59 6.91
CA GLU A 104 18.01 2.28 7.44
C GLU A 104 18.47 3.35 6.44
N ASP A 105 18.53 2.98 5.17
CA ASP A 105 18.89 3.83 4.04
C ASP A 105 18.29 3.29 2.72
N ASN A 106 18.59 3.94 1.58
CA ASN A 106 18.13 3.52 0.25
C ASN A 106 18.67 2.16 -0.23
N ARG A 107 19.55 1.54 0.54
CA ARG A 107 20.20 0.26 0.23
C ARG A 107 19.79 -0.86 1.17
N THR A 108 19.17 -0.50 2.33
CA THR A 108 18.81 -1.45 3.39
C THR A 108 17.41 -1.16 3.87
N TYR A 109 16.45 -1.99 3.47
CA TYR A 109 15.03 -1.90 3.84
C TYR A 109 14.29 -3.20 3.54
N PHE A 110 13.08 -3.31 4.06
CA PHE A 110 12.09 -4.32 3.66
C PHE A 110 11.03 -3.68 2.79
N GLN A 111 10.46 -4.46 1.87
CA GLN A 111 9.40 -4.07 0.97
C GLN A 111 8.22 -5.05 1.09
N PHE A 112 7.02 -4.52 1.23
CA PHE A 112 5.77 -5.22 1.05
C PHE A 112 5.02 -4.59 -0.11
N GLY A 113 4.70 -5.36 -1.14
CA GLY A 113 4.06 -4.82 -2.32
C GLY A 113 2.97 -5.72 -2.89
N ILE A 114 2.12 -5.11 -3.71
CA ILE A 114 1.06 -5.77 -4.47
C ILE A 114 1.29 -5.57 -5.97
N LEU A 115 0.92 -6.58 -6.76
CA LEU A 115 0.89 -6.54 -8.22
C LEU A 115 -0.55 -6.30 -8.71
N ASN A 116 -0.68 -5.60 -9.83
CA ASN A 116 -1.96 -5.37 -10.47
C ASN A 116 -2.64 -6.65 -11.03
N ASN A 117 -1.94 -7.79 -10.99
CA ASN A 117 -2.46 -9.11 -11.36
C ASN A 117 -2.95 -9.95 -10.15
N GLY A 118 -3.15 -9.33 -8.98
CA GLY A 118 -3.73 -9.98 -7.80
C GLY A 118 -2.76 -10.75 -6.93
N LYS A 119 -1.46 -10.49 -7.04
CA LYS A 119 -0.43 -11.14 -6.21
C LYS A 119 0.25 -10.13 -5.30
N PHE A 120 0.84 -10.61 -4.19
CA PHE A 120 1.69 -9.79 -3.33
C PHE A 120 3.06 -10.43 -3.13
N TRP A 121 4.02 -9.61 -2.70
CA TRP A 121 5.35 -10.06 -2.31
C TRP A 121 5.84 -9.35 -1.05
N ILE A 122 6.80 -10.00 -0.37
CA ILE A 122 7.60 -9.43 0.70
C ILE A 122 9.05 -9.73 0.39
N ALA A 123 9.89 -8.71 0.36
CA ALA A 123 11.31 -8.83 0.05
C ALA A 123 12.16 -8.02 1.01
N ARG A 124 13.46 -8.31 1.06
CA ARG A 124 14.45 -7.57 1.83
C ARG A 124 15.61 -7.18 0.92
N LYS A 125 15.99 -5.92 0.99
CA LYS A 125 17.23 -5.38 0.42
C LYS A 125 18.21 -5.09 1.56
N GLN A 126 19.46 -5.47 1.39
CA GLN A 126 20.54 -5.19 2.35
C GLN A 126 21.80 -4.83 1.61
N ASP A 127 22.43 -3.71 1.95
CA ASP A 127 23.64 -3.18 1.30
C ASP A 127 23.50 -3.06 -0.22
N GLY A 128 22.30 -2.77 -0.69
CA GLY A 128 21.99 -2.65 -2.12
C GLY A 128 21.69 -3.95 -2.85
N LYS A 129 21.73 -5.09 -2.16
CA LYS A 129 21.46 -6.43 -2.74
C LYS A 129 20.13 -6.97 -2.24
N TRP A 130 19.32 -7.52 -3.15
CA TRP A 130 18.15 -8.29 -2.78
C TRP A 130 18.59 -9.63 -2.17
N LEU A 131 18.13 -9.92 -0.94
CA LEU A 131 18.46 -11.16 -0.22
C LEU A 131 17.50 -12.32 -0.54
N GLY A 132 16.71 -12.18 -1.58
CA GLY A 132 15.64 -13.10 -1.93
C GLY A 132 14.29 -12.65 -1.39
N THR A 133 13.28 -13.41 -1.76
CA THR A 133 11.89 -13.07 -1.48
C THR A 133 11.39 -13.88 -0.29
N ILE A 134 10.91 -13.19 0.74
CA ILE A 134 10.32 -13.83 1.95
C ILE A 134 8.96 -14.44 1.59
N ALA A 135 8.18 -13.73 0.74
CA ALA A 135 6.97 -14.22 0.10
C ALA A 135 7.00 -13.78 -1.36
N ALA A 136 6.96 -14.74 -2.30
CA ALA A 136 7.08 -14.48 -3.73
C ALA A 136 5.75 -14.71 -4.44
N ASN A 137 5.19 -13.67 -5.06
CA ASN A 137 4.04 -13.79 -5.97
C ASN A 137 2.88 -14.62 -5.40
N VAL A 138 2.48 -14.33 -4.16
CA VAL A 138 1.40 -15.04 -3.46
C VAL A 138 0.07 -14.48 -3.92
N ASP A 139 -0.84 -15.34 -4.39
CA ASP A 139 -2.19 -14.93 -4.79
C ASP A 139 -2.98 -14.39 -3.58
N SER A 140 -3.71 -13.30 -3.77
CA SER A 140 -4.57 -12.71 -2.76
C SER A 140 -5.86 -12.14 -3.35
N ALA A 141 -6.99 -12.71 -2.95
CA ALA A 141 -8.30 -12.18 -3.31
C ALA A 141 -8.62 -10.82 -2.66
N ALA A 142 -7.78 -10.36 -1.72
CA ALA A 142 -7.92 -9.06 -1.09
C ALA A 142 -7.47 -7.90 -2.02
N ILE A 143 -6.76 -8.19 -3.13
CA ILE A 143 -6.27 -7.17 -4.06
C ILE A 143 -7.36 -6.83 -5.08
N ASN A 144 -7.75 -5.56 -5.13
CA ASN A 144 -8.59 -5.03 -6.18
C ASN A 144 -7.77 -4.87 -7.46
N GLN A 145 -8.22 -5.49 -8.53
CA GLN A 145 -7.56 -5.51 -9.83
C GLN A 145 -8.28 -4.62 -10.84
N GLY A 146 -7.58 -4.31 -11.93
CA GLY A 146 -8.11 -3.56 -13.06
C GLY A 146 -7.87 -2.05 -12.99
N PRO A 147 -8.06 -1.36 -14.12
CA PRO A 147 -7.80 0.07 -14.24
C PRO A 147 -8.62 0.90 -13.26
N GLY A 148 -7.98 1.85 -12.58
CA GLY A 148 -8.62 2.72 -11.58
C GLY A 148 -8.94 2.05 -10.24
N ALA A 149 -8.66 0.76 -10.07
CA ALA A 149 -8.92 0.09 -8.80
C ALA A 149 -7.98 0.62 -7.71
N THR A 150 -8.57 0.94 -6.56
CA THR A 150 -7.85 1.43 -5.38
C THR A 150 -7.54 0.28 -4.43
N ASN A 151 -6.35 0.31 -3.85
CA ASN A 151 -5.91 -0.62 -2.82
C ASN A 151 -5.28 0.12 -1.65
N THR A 152 -5.56 -0.33 -0.44
CA THR A 152 -4.87 0.10 0.77
C THR A 152 -3.89 -0.97 1.21
N LEU A 153 -2.63 -0.59 1.33
CA LEU A 153 -1.57 -1.39 1.95
C LEU A 153 -1.37 -0.95 3.38
N ARG A 154 -1.19 -1.91 4.30
CA ARG A 154 -0.87 -1.63 5.70
C ARG A 154 0.23 -2.55 6.19
N VAL A 155 1.22 -1.98 6.87
CA VAL A 155 2.31 -2.67 7.54
C VAL A 155 2.32 -2.21 9.00
N LYS A 156 2.06 -3.13 9.93
CA LYS A 156 2.12 -2.86 11.37
C LYS A 156 3.31 -3.57 11.99
N THR A 157 4.19 -2.82 12.64
CA THR A 157 5.37 -3.35 13.31
C THR A 157 5.21 -3.26 14.83
N GLU A 158 5.55 -4.35 15.54
CA GLU A 158 5.57 -4.44 16.98
C GLU A 158 6.83 -5.21 17.41
N GLY A 159 7.89 -4.49 17.78
CA GLY A 159 9.20 -5.09 18.02
C GLY A 159 9.71 -5.86 16.80
N ASN A 160 9.91 -7.16 16.96
CA ASN A 160 10.38 -8.05 15.89
C ASN A 160 9.25 -8.69 15.05
N THR A 161 8.00 -8.30 15.28
CA THR A 161 6.85 -8.85 14.54
C THR A 161 6.32 -7.81 13.57
N VAL A 162 5.95 -8.25 12.37
CA VAL A 162 5.34 -7.42 11.34
C VAL A 162 4.09 -8.10 10.84
N SER A 163 2.96 -7.38 10.82
CA SER A 163 1.70 -7.82 10.24
C SER A 163 1.42 -7.05 8.95
N PHE A 164 0.98 -7.76 7.92
CA PHE A 164 0.71 -7.22 6.59
C PHE A 164 -0.77 -7.34 6.25
N PHE A 165 -1.33 -6.24 5.72
CA PHE A 165 -2.74 -6.18 5.35
C PHE A 165 -2.91 -5.56 3.96
N ILE A 166 -3.92 -6.04 3.23
CA ILE A 166 -4.37 -5.50 1.95
C ILE A 166 -5.87 -5.27 2.08
N ASN A 167 -6.33 -4.04 1.85
CA ASN A 167 -7.74 -3.67 1.93
C ASN A 167 -8.40 -4.16 3.24
N GLY A 168 -7.70 -4.00 4.38
CA GLY A 168 -8.13 -4.43 5.69
C GLY A 168 -8.01 -5.93 5.99
N THR A 169 -7.72 -6.76 4.99
CA THR A 169 -7.52 -8.21 5.19
C THR A 169 -6.08 -8.51 5.56
N LYS A 170 -5.84 -9.15 6.71
CA LYS A 170 -4.50 -9.63 7.07
C LYS A 170 -4.08 -10.75 6.12
N VAL A 171 -2.94 -10.57 5.45
CA VAL A 171 -2.41 -11.53 4.47
C VAL A 171 -1.20 -12.30 4.98
N ARG A 172 -0.45 -11.73 5.96
CA ARG A 172 0.74 -12.38 6.50
C ARG A 172 1.15 -11.80 7.85
N ASP A 173 1.84 -12.61 8.63
CA ASP A 173 2.72 -12.18 9.73
C ASP A 173 4.15 -12.64 9.43
N LEU A 174 5.13 -11.81 9.80
CA LEU A 174 6.55 -12.07 9.72
C LEU A 174 7.18 -11.85 11.08
N ARG A 175 8.05 -12.75 11.50
CA ARG A 175 8.97 -12.50 12.61
C ARG A 175 10.37 -12.28 12.03
N GLY A 176 10.91 -11.07 12.20
CA GLY A 176 12.20 -10.66 11.66
C GLY A 176 13.14 -10.14 12.74
N GLN A 177 14.03 -9.28 12.33
CA GLN A 177 14.92 -8.51 13.21
C GLN A 177 14.70 -7.03 12.89
N ALA A 178 13.99 -6.34 13.77
CA ALA A 178 13.83 -4.90 13.68
C ALA A 178 15.20 -4.20 13.77
N PRO A 179 15.39 -3.06 13.09
CA PRO A 179 16.56 -2.20 13.31
C PRO A 179 16.70 -1.85 14.80
N LYS A 180 17.95 -1.69 15.27
CA LYS A 180 18.24 -1.30 16.65
C LYS A 180 17.94 0.18 16.93
N SER A 181 18.06 1.01 15.90
CA SER A 181 17.71 2.43 15.90
C SER A 181 16.36 2.65 15.26
N ASP A 182 15.82 3.87 15.41
CA ASP A 182 14.66 4.31 14.65
C ASP A 182 14.93 4.17 13.15
N TRP A 183 13.89 3.84 12.41
CA TRP A 183 13.96 3.52 10.99
C TRP A 183 12.98 4.35 10.17
N ARG A 184 13.18 4.36 8.87
CA ARG A 184 12.39 5.10 7.89
C ARG A 184 11.38 4.20 7.22
N PHE A 185 10.22 4.77 6.92
CA PHE A 185 9.20 4.20 6.04
C PHE A 185 9.31 4.81 4.64
N GLY A 186 8.61 4.24 3.67
CA GLY A 186 8.64 4.78 2.31
C GLY A 186 7.70 4.08 1.36
N LEU A 187 7.80 4.48 0.10
CA LEU A 187 7.03 3.98 -1.02
C LEU A 187 7.93 3.36 -2.07
N SER A 188 7.40 2.41 -2.83
CA SER A 188 8.05 1.85 -4.01
C SER A 188 7.10 1.64 -5.16
N GLY A 189 7.62 1.80 -6.38
CA GLY A 189 6.96 1.45 -7.61
C GLY A 189 7.82 0.51 -8.42
N ASP A 190 7.21 -0.50 -9.04
CA ASP A 190 7.88 -1.53 -9.81
C ASP A 190 7.20 -1.69 -11.17
N ASN A 191 7.96 -1.60 -12.27
CA ASN A 191 7.53 -1.88 -13.63
C ASN A 191 8.24 -3.13 -14.14
N PHE A 192 7.50 -4.21 -14.33
CA PHE A 192 8.03 -5.49 -14.80
C PHE A 192 7.91 -5.67 -16.32
N ASP A 193 7.38 -4.68 -17.04
CA ASP A 193 7.37 -4.68 -18.49
C ASP A 193 8.74 -4.30 -19.05
N LYS A 194 9.12 -4.91 -20.17
CA LYS A 194 10.44 -4.68 -20.77
C LYS A 194 10.45 -3.64 -21.90
N GLU A 195 9.27 -3.16 -22.29
CA GLU A 195 9.12 -2.32 -23.48
C GLU A 195 8.34 -1.03 -23.20
N LYS A 196 7.46 -1.04 -22.19
CA LYS A 196 6.52 0.07 -21.94
C LYS A 196 6.89 0.83 -20.67
N ASP A 197 6.86 2.15 -20.76
CA ASP A 197 6.85 3.02 -19.58
C ASP A 197 5.55 2.82 -18.79
N ALA A 198 5.64 3.04 -17.49
CA ALA A 198 4.50 2.91 -16.61
C ALA A 198 4.53 3.97 -15.49
N THR A 199 3.41 4.10 -14.78
CA THR A 199 3.32 4.94 -13.58
C THR A 199 2.72 4.15 -12.44
N VAL A 200 3.20 4.41 -11.22
CA VAL A 200 2.60 3.93 -9.99
C VAL A 200 2.21 5.14 -9.13
N VAL A 201 0.98 5.14 -8.64
CA VAL A 201 0.35 6.30 -8.01
C VAL A 201 -0.07 5.98 -6.59
N PHE A 202 0.36 6.82 -5.64
CA PHE A 202 -0.10 6.78 -4.26
C PHE A 202 -0.90 8.05 -3.94
N LYS A 203 -2.01 7.91 -3.22
CA LYS A 203 -2.90 9.01 -2.83
C LYS A 203 -2.67 9.50 -1.41
N THR A 204 -2.25 8.62 -0.54
CA THR A 204 -2.01 8.96 0.86
C THR A 204 -0.92 8.07 1.45
N VAL A 205 -0.22 8.60 2.44
CA VAL A 205 0.53 7.82 3.44
C VAL A 205 0.14 8.33 4.81
N LYS A 206 -0.17 7.41 5.72
CA LYS A 206 -0.42 7.70 7.12
C LYS A 206 0.43 6.76 7.98
N VAL A 207 1.03 7.31 9.01
CA VAL A 207 1.84 6.57 9.98
C VAL A 207 1.35 6.91 11.38
N THR A 208 1.07 5.88 12.16
CA THR A 208 0.65 5.99 13.56
C THR A 208 1.55 5.15 14.47
N ASN A 209 1.49 5.37 15.78
CA ASN A 209 2.18 4.56 16.80
C ASN A 209 1.18 3.71 17.59
#